data_97077c2d0613a6283f906b352fb4745b
#
_entry.id   97077c2d0613a6283f906b352fb4745b
#
_cell.length_a   1.000
_cell.length_b   1.000
_cell.length_c   1.000
_cell.angle_alpha   90.00
_cell.angle_beta   90.00
_cell.angle_gamma   90.00
#
_symmetry.space_group_name_H-M   'P 1'
#
loop_
_entity.id
_entity.type
_entity.pdbx_description
1 polymer ?
#
loop_
_entity_poly.entity_id
_entity_poly.type
_entity_poly.pdbx_seq_one_letter_code
_entity_poly.pdbx_strand_id
1 'polypeptide(L)'
;MRITIFDTTLRDGSQSRNISFSVRDKIEIAKALDDFGVDYIELGWPGSNENDMQTFLEASKLRLKNAKMVAFGSTRRKGIKAEEDSNLNAILESKAKVACIFGKTWLHHVEMQLKVTPKENLEAIEDSIRFLKGKGFDVFYDLEHFFDGFKHDKKYALECLRVAANAGASCLVLCDTNGGCLPDEVRKIVSEVNEFMKKNKIKTELGIHMHNDSGFATANTFEAVKLGVAQLQLTVNGFVERSGNADLCLLIPALILI
;
A
#
# COMPACT_ATOMS: atom_id res chain seq x y z
N MET A 1 1.35 1.58 21.28
CA MET A 1 0.82 1.53 19.89
C MET A 1 0.95 0.09 19.40
N ARG A 2 -0.09 -0.47 18.81
CA ARG A 2 0.02 -1.78 18.15
C ARG A 2 0.60 -1.57 16.76
N ILE A 3 1.64 -2.32 16.40
CA ILE A 3 2.18 -2.35 15.05
C ILE A 3 1.43 -3.43 14.26
N THR A 4 1.08 -3.11 13.04
CA THR A 4 0.38 -3.97 12.09
C THR A 4 1.35 -4.36 10.97
N ILE A 5 1.55 -5.65 10.77
CA ILE A 5 2.42 -6.19 9.71
C ILE A 5 1.58 -6.54 8.49
N PHE A 6 1.89 -5.87 7.39
CA PHE A 6 1.30 -6.09 6.08
C PHE A 6 2.37 -6.67 5.16
N ASP A 7 2.20 -7.94 4.77
CA ASP A 7 3.13 -8.61 3.87
C ASP A 7 2.68 -8.45 2.41
N THR A 8 3.57 -7.95 1.57
CA THR A 8 3.34 -7.80 0.11
C THR A 8 4.26 -8.69 -0.74
N THR A 9 4.85 -9.73 -0.16
CA THR A 9 5.73 -10.66 -0.88
C THR A 9 5.04 -11.28 -2.10
N LEU A 10 3.76 -11.62 -2.00
CA LEU A 10 3.02 -12.30 -3.05
C LEU A 10 2.51 -11.35 -4.15
N ARG A 11 2.50 -10.04 -3.92
CA ARG A 11 2.15 -9.05 -4.93
C ARG A 11 3.38 -8.27 -5.41
N ASP A 12 3.96 -7.44 -4.55
CA ASP A 12 5.11 -6.60 -4.88
C ASP A 12 6.37 -7.44 -5.08
N GLY A 13 6.60 -8.39 -4.18
CA GLY A 13 7.69 -9.35 -4.28
C GLY A 13 7.67 -10.18 -5.57
N SER A 14 6.48 -10.45 -6.14
CA SER A 14 6.35 -11.17 -7.41
C SER A 14 6.89 -10.40 -8.63
N GLN A 15 7.15 -9.10 -8.48
CA GLN A 15 7.78 -8.27 -9.52
C GLN A 15 9.30 -8.44 -9.58
N SER A 16 9.89 -9.19 -8.64
CA SER A 16 11.31 -9.49 -8.64
C SER A 16 11.73 -10.29 -9.87
N ARG A 17 12.93 -10.01 -10.41
CA ARG A 17 13.44 -10.75 -11.57
C ARG A 17 13.59 -12.23 -11.25
N ASN A 18 13.22 -13.08 -12.20
CA ASN A 18 13.32 -14.55 -12.11
C ASN A 18 12.46 -15.18 -11.01
N ILE A 19 11.53 -14.45 -10.42
CA ILE A 19 10.52 -14.97 -9.51
C ILE A 19 9.19 -15.06 -10.26
N SER A 20 8.59 -16.26 -10.23
CA SER A 20 7.25 -16.49 -10.75
C SER A 20 6.55 -17.46 -9.81
N PHE A 21 5.51 -17.00 -9.16
CA PHE A 21 4.71 -17.84 -8.27
C PHE A 21 3.51 -18.41 -9.02
N SER A 22 3.36 -19.73 -8.98
CA SER A 22 2.10 -20.37 -9.36
C SER A 22 1.01 -20.10 -8.29
N VAL A 23 -0.26 -20.36 -8.64
CA VAL A 23 -1.35 -20.30 -7.66
C VAL A 23 -1.03 -21.15 -6.42
N ARG A 24 -0.48 -22.35 -6.63
CA ARG A 24 -0.11 -23.26 -5.54
C ARG A 24 0.96 -22.65 -4.64
N ASP A 25 2.00 -22.07 -5.23
CA ASP A 25 3.08 -21.43 -4.46
C ASP A 25 2.53 -20.27 -3.61
N LYS A 26 1.69 -19.41 -4.20
CA LYS A 26 1.05 -18.32 -3.46
C LYS A 26 0.20 -18.80 -2.29
N ILE A 27 -0.53 -19.90 -2.46
CA ILE A 27 -1.34 -20.49 -1.39
C ILE A 27 -0.47 -21.04 -0.26
N GLU A 28 0.61 -21.76 -0.58
CA GLU A 28 1.52 -22.29 0.45
C GLU A 28 2.26 -21.17 1.19
N ILE A 29 2.73 -20.14 0.49
CA ILE A 29 3.36 -18.97 1.10
C ILE A 29 2.35 -18.21 1.98
N ALA A 30 1.11 -18.03 1.52
CA ALA A 30 0.08 -17.36 2.32
C ALA A 30 -0.22 -18.09 3.64
N LYS A 31 -0.24 -19.43 3.63
CA LYS A 31 -0.37 -20.24 4.84
C LYS A 31 0.82 -20.05 5.79
N ALA A 32 2.04 -20.04 5.27
CA ALA A 32 3.24 -19.84 6.06
C ALA A 32 3.27 -18.44 6.70
N LEU A 33 2.84 -17.41 5.96
CA LEU A 33 2.73 -16.04 6.47
C LEU A 33 1.63 -15.92 7.55
N ASP A 34 0.49 -16.60 7.37
CA ASP A 34 -0.56 -16.68 8.39
C ASP A 34 -0.09 -17.39 9.66
N ASP A 35 0.59 -18.53 9.52
CA ASP A 35 1.17 -19.26 10.66
C ASP A 35 2.28 -18.46 11.36
N PHE A 36 3.03 -17.62 10.62
CA PHE A 36 4.00 -16.68 11.18
C PHE A 36 3.33 -15.55 11.97
N GLY A 37 2.09 -15.21 11.65
CA GLY A 37 1.28 -14.27 12.41
C GLY A 37 1.27 -12.83 11.85
N VAL A 38 1.46 -12.63 10.55
CA VAL A 38 1.23 -11.32 9.93
C VAL A 38 -0.26 -10.94 9.99
N ASP A 39 -0.56 -9.63 10.03
CA ASP A 39 -1.94 -9.17 10.12
C ASP A 39 -2.64 -9.14 8.75
N TYR A 40 -1.88 -8.87 7.67
CA TYR A 40 -2.39 -8.75 6.31
C TYR A 40 -1.46 -9.41 5.30
N ILE A 41 -2.04 -10.08 4.30
CA ILE A 41 -1.31 -10.67 3.17
C ILE A 41 -1.90 -10.14 1.87
N GLU A 42 -1.10 -9.38 1.12
CA GLU A 42 -1.44 -8.89 -0.20
C GLU A 42 -1.18 -9.98 -1.23
N LEU A 43 -2.24 -10.67 -1.66
CA LEU A 43 -2.13 -11.88 -2.48
C LEU A 43 -1.78 -11.61 -3.94
N GLY A 44 -2.08 -10.42 -4.43
CA GLY A 44 -1.88 -10.08 -5.83
C GLY A 44 -2.80 -8.95 -6.30
N TRP A 45 -2.77 -8.70 -7.60
CA TRP A 45 -3.60 -7.72 -8.29
C TRP A 45 -4.64 -8.44 -9.16
N PRO A 46 -5.86 -8.69 -8.66
CA PRO A 46 -6.85 -9.52 -9.36
C PRO A 46 -7.26 -8.97 -10.73
N GLY A 47 -7.15 -7.66 -10.95
CA GLY A 47 -7.42 -7.02 -12.22
C GLY A 47 -6.27 -7.03 -13.24
N SER A 48 -5.09 -7.53 -12.87
CA SER A 48 -3.90 -7.50 -13.74
C SER A 48 -3.72 -8.77 -14.56
N ASN A 49 -4.05 -9.93 -14.00
CA ASN A 49 -3.87 -11.23 -14.65
C ASN A 49 -4.74 -12.34 -14.03
N GLU A 50 -4.96 -13.42 -14.80
CA GLU A 50 -5.81 -14.54 -14.39
C GLU A 50 -5.22 -15.33 -13.22
N ASN A 51 -3.89 -15.45 -13.12
CA ASN A 51 -3.22 -16.18 -12.04
C ASN A 51 -3.51 -15.55 -10.68
N ASP A 52 -3.50 -14.22 -10.61
CA ASP A 52 -3.82 -13.51 -9.37
C ASP A 52 -5.29 -13.67 -8.99
N MET A 53 -6.22 -13.52 -9.96
CA MET A 53 -7.64 -13.78 -9.69
C MET A 53 -7.88 -15.22 -9.22
N GLN A 54 -7.28 -16.21 -9.88
CA GLN A 54 -7.40 -17.61 -9.48
C GLN A 54 -6.83 -17.85 -8.08
N THR A 55 -5.72 -17.16 -7.72
CA THR A 55 -5.17 -17.22 -6.36
C THR A 55 -6.18 -16.77 -5.32
N PHE A 56 -6.89 -15.67 -5.56
CA PHE A 56 -7.94 -15.19 -4.66
C PHE A 56 -9.10 -16.20 -4.52
N LEU A 57 -9.54 -16.78 -5.63
CA LEU A 57 -10.62 -17.78 -5.62
C LEU A 57 -10.24 -19.04 -4.81
N GLU A 58 -9.01 -19.52 -4.96
CA GLU A 58 -8.51 -20.64 -4.15
C GLU A 58 -8.29 -20.24 -2.69
N ALA A 59 -7.68 -19.08 -2.43
CA ALA A 59 -7.45 -18.58 -1.07
C ALA A 59 -8.76 -18.32 -0.31
N SER A 60 -9.86 -17.98 -1.00
CA SER A 60 -11.17 -17.79 -0.37
C SER A 60 -11.73 -19.06 0.29
N LYS A 61 -11.18 -20.24 -0.05
CA LYS A 61 -11.53 -21.53 0.56
C LYS A 61 -10.70 -21.82 1.82
N LEU A 62 -9.62 -21.05 2.05
CA LEU A 62 -8.77 -21.21 3.22
C LEU A 62 -9.41 -20.59 4.46
N ARG A 63 -9.07 -21.15 5.60
CA ARG A 63 -9.38 -20.58 6.90
C ARG A 63 -8.09 -20.06 7.55
N LEU A 64 -7.72 -18.84 7.21
CA LEU A 64 -6.61 -18.16 7.85
C LEU A 64 -6.95 -17.87 9.32
N LYS A 65 -5.97 -17.98 10.21
CA LYS A 65 -6.14 -17.81 11.67
C LYS A 65 -5.87 -16.37 12.11
N ASN A 66 -4.88 -15.74 11.50
CA ASN A 66 -4.32 -14.45 11.91
C ASN A 66 -4.51 -13.37 10.84
N ALA A 67 -4.15 -13.71 9.60
CA ALA A 67 -4.07 -12.75 8.53
C ALA A 67 -5.41 -12.51 7.80
N LYS A 68 -5.60 -11.28 7.30
CA LYS A 68 -6.63 -10.95 6.33
C LYS A 68 -6.02 -10.86 4.94
N MET A 69 -6.71 -11.44 3.95
CA MET A 69 -6.33 -11.31 2.54
C MET A 69 -6.65 -9.90 2.03
N VAL A 70 -5.70 -9.31 1.31
CA VAL A 70 -5.79 -7.99 0.71
C VAL A 70 -5.71 -8.11 -0.82
N ALA A 71 -6.66 -7.47 -1.51
CA ALA A 71 -6.63 -7.32 -2.95
C ALA A 71 -6.02 -5.96 -3.33
N PHE A 72 -4.97 -6.00 -4.16
CA PHE A 72 -4.32 -4.80 -4.65
C PHE A 72 -5.00 -4.27 -5.92
N GLY A 73 -4.92 -2.96 -6.12
CA GLY A 73 -5.39 -2.30 -7.33
C GLY A 73 -5.03 -0.83 -7.38
N SER A 74 -5.52 -0.14 -8.42
CA SER A 74 -5.34 1.29 -8.57
C SER A 74 -6.66 2.05 -8.37
N THR A 75 -6.58 3.36 -8.21
CA THR A 75 -7.75 4.23 -8.40
C THR A 75 -8.34 4.05 -9.80
N ARG A 76 -9.63 4.42 -9.98
CA ARG A 76 -10.31 4.34 -11.27
C ARG A 76 -9.55 5.05 -12.38
N ARG A 77 -9.70 4.56 -13.58
CA ARG A 77 -9.09 5.17 -14.77
C ARG A 77 -9.77 6.49 -15.15
N LYS A 78 -9.04 7.29 -15.93
CA LYS A 78 -9.52 8.54 -16.50
C LYS A 78 -10.82 8.34 -17.30
N GLY A 79 -11.79 9.22 -17.09
CA GLY A 79 -13.00 9.32 -17.90
C GLY A 79 -14.06 8.27 -17.66
N ILE A 80 -13.88 7.35 -16.70
CA ILE A 80 -14.89 6.36 -16.32
C ILE A 80 -15.26 6.51 -14.85
N LYS A 81 -16.44 6.05 -14.48
CA LYS A 81 -16.88 6.01 -13.08
C LYS A 81 -16.28 4.82 -12.33
N ALA A 82 -16.20 4.91 -11.00
CA ALA A 82 -15.65 3.83 -10.20
C ALA A 82 -16.41 2.50 -10.37
N GLU A 83 -17.73 2.55 -10.50
CA GLU A 83 -18.56 1.36 -10.75
C GLU A 83 -18.35 0.70 -12.12
N GLU A 84 -17.80 1.42 -13.08
CA GLU A 84 -17.53 0.95 -14.44
C GLU A 84 -16.06 0.50 -14.61
N ASP A 85 -15.22 0.77 -13.61
CA ASP A 85 -13.80 0.46 -13.69
C ASP A 85 -13.54 -1.03 -13.50
N SER A 86 -12.97 -1.68 -14.52
CA SER A 86 -12.70 -3.12 -14.51
C SER A 86 -11.72 -3.55 -13.42
N ASN A 87 -10.76 -2.70 -13.04
CA ASN A 87 -9.80 -2.99 -11.99
C ASN A 87 -10.49 -2.98 -10.60
N LEU A 88 -11.34 -1.97 -10.33
CA LEU A 88 -12.11 -1.92 -9.09
C LEU A 88 -13.14 -3.06 -9.01
N ASN A 89 -13.77 -3.43 -10.12
CA ASN A 89 -14.68 -4.56 -10.17
C ASN A 89 -13.96 -5.90 -9.93
N ALA A 90 -12.75 -6.09 -10.45
CA ALA A 90 -11.95 -7.28 -10.14
C ALA A 90 -11.62 -7.40 -8.64
N ILE A 91 -11.41 -6.28 -7.93
CA ILE A 91 -11.28 -6.29 -6.47
C ILE A 91 -12.55 -6.84 -5.81
N LEU A 92 -13.75 -6.46 -6.29
CA LEU A 92 -15.02 -6.99 -5.77
C LEU A 92 -15.14 -8.51 -6.00
N GLU A 93 -14.73 -8.97 -7.17
CA GLU A 93 -14.80 -10.39 -7.58
C GLU A 93 -13.79 -11.25 -6.82
N SER A 94 -12.70 -10.70 -6.32
CA SER A 94 -11.64 -11.40 -5.57
C SER A 94 -12.13 -12.06 -4.27
N LYS A 95 -13.31 -11.68 -3.75
CA LYS A 95 -13.84 -12.09 -2.44
C LYS A 95 -12.98 -11.66 -1.23
N ALA A 96 -11.92 -10.89 -1.41
CA ALA A 96 -11.24 -10.23 -0.32
C ALA A 96 -12.19 -9.31 0.44
N LYS A 97 -11.85 -8.97 1.68
CA LYS A 97 -12.59 -8.00 2.49
C LYS A 97 -11.79 -6.71 2.73
N VAL A 98 -10.54 -6.74 2.35
CA VAL A 98 -9.61 -5.61 2.42
C VAL A 98 -9.09 -5.33 1.02
N ALA A 99 -9.09 -4.07 0.64
CA ALA A 99 -8.50 -3.59 -0.59
C ALA A 99 -7.36 -2.61 -0.27
N CYS A 100 -6.22 -2.77 -0.92
CA CYS A 100 -5.16 -1.78 -0.94
C CYS A 100 -5.11 -1.18 -2.34
N ILE A 101 -5.45 0.09 -2.48
CA ILE A 101 -5.43 0.74 -3.78
C ILE A 101 -4.44 1.89 -3.80
N PHE A 102 -3.64 1.98 -4.87
CA PHE A 102 -2.73 3.09 -5.04
C PHE A 102 -3.29 4.18 -5.94
N GLY A 103 -2.82 5.39 -5.73
CA GLY A 103 -3.05 6.53 -6.62
C GLY A 103 -1.88 7.49 -6.61
N LYS A 104 -1.71 8.22 -7.72
CA LYS A 104 -0.59 9.13 -7.89
C LYS A 104 -0.66 10.31 -6.93
N THR A 105 0.43 10.55 -6.23
CA THR A 105 0.56 11.65 -5.26
C THR A 105 1.59 12.69 -5.69
N TRP A 106 2.40 12.36 -6.69
CA TRP A 106 3.37 13.27 -7.29
C TRP A 106 2.75 13.97 -8.50
N LEU A 107 2.62 15.30 -8.43
CA LEU A 107 1.97 16.11 -9.46
C LEU A 107 2.54 15.88 -10.86
N HIS A 108 3.87 15.72 -10.98
CA HIS A 108 4.52 15.37 -12.23
C HIS A 108 3.95 14.10 -12.87
N HIS A 109 3.69 13.04 -12.07
CA HIS A 109 3.09 11.81 -12.59
C HIS A 109 1.61 11.97 -12.91
N VAL A 110 0.88 12.81 -12.20
CA VAL A 110 -0.52 13.13 -12.52
C VAL A 110 -0.63 13.76 -13.91
N GLU A 111 0.21 14.75 -14.19
CA GLU A 111 0.19 15.49 -15.45
C GLU A 111 0.80 14.71 -16.62
N MET A 112 1.94 14.05 -16.41
CA MET A 112 2.72 13.45 -17.49
C MET A 112 2.35 11.97 -17.76
N GLN A 113 2.00 11.19 -16.73
CA GLN A 113 1.65 9.77 -16.89
C GLN A 113 0.14 9.59 -17.03
N LEU A 114 -0.65 10.08 -16.08
CA LEU A 114 -2.11 9.95 -16.12
C LEU A 114 -2.74 10.89 -17.16
N LYS A 115 -2.07 12.00 -17.46
CA LYS A 115 -2.55 13.06 -18.36
C LYS A 115 -3.94 13.57 -17.95
N VAL A 116 -4.07 13.86 -16.66
CA VAL A 116 -5.25 14.43 -16.03
C VAL A 116 -4.88 15.68 -15.25
N THR A 117 -5.88 16.49 -14.91
CA THR A 117 -5.69 17.62 -14.02
C THR A 117 -5.53 17.15 -12.56
N PRO A 118 -4.88 17.94 -11.68
CA PRO A 118 -4.81 17.65 -10.26
C PRO A 118 -6.19 17.37 -9.63
N LYS A 119 -7.21 18.12 -10.05
CA LYS A 119 -8.59 17.96 -9.57
C LYS A 119 -9.18 16.60 -9.96
N GLU A 120 -9.03 16.19 -11.24
CA GLU A 120 -9.51 14.89 -11.70
C GLU A 120 -8.83 13.72 -10.97
N ASN A 121 -7.55 13.84 -10.61
CA ASN A 121 -6.87 12.83 -9.82
C ASN A 121 -7.43 12.77 -8.39
N LEU A 122 -7.68 13.91 -7.75
CA LEU A 122 -8.31 13.94 -6.41
C LEU A 122 -9.71 13.34 -6.44
N GLU A 123 -10.51 13.63 -7.47
CA GLU A 123 -11.82 13.02 -7.68
C GLU A 123 -11.70 11.50 -7.89
N ALA A 124 -10.70 11.02 -8.64
CA ALA A 124 -10.48 9.59 -8.82
C ALA A 124 -10.12 8.89 -7.51
N ILE A 125 -9.31 9.51 -6.65
CA ILE A 125 -8.99 9.01 -5.31
C ILE A 125 -10.27 8.89 -4.47
N GLU A 126 -11.06 9.97 -4.40
CA GLU A 126 -12.28 10.01 -3.60
C GLU A 126 -13.31 8.99 -4.07
N ASP A 127 -13.61 8.96 -5.37
CA ASP A 127 -14.59 8.05 -5.96
C ASP A 127 -14.24 6.58 -5.73
N SER A 128 -12.96 6.21 -5.94
CA SER A 128 -12.52 4.82 -5.81
C SER A 128 -12.62 4.33 -4.37
N ILE A 129 -12.19 5.14 -3.40
CA ILE A 129 -12.25 4.77 -1.98
C ILE A 129 -13.73 4.68 -1.54
N ARG A 130 -14.56 5.67 -1.86
CA ARG A 130 -15.99 5.67 -1.51
C ARG A 130 -16.72 4.48 -2.14
N PHE A 131 -16.42 4.14 -3.38
CA PHE A 131 -17.01 2.99 -4.06
C PHE A 131 -16.71 1.69 -3.33
N LEU A 132 -15.45 1.39 -3.04
CA LEU A 132 -15.05 0.17 -2.33
C LEU A 132 -15.59 0.12 -0.89
N LYS A 133 -15.57 1.26 -0.17
CA LYS A 133 -16.18 1.38 1.16
C LYS A 133 -17.68 1.10 1.10
N GLY A 134 -18.38 1.66 0.10
CA GLY A 134 -19.82 1.41 -0.12
C GLY A 134 -20.16 -0.06 -0.42
N LYS A 135 -19.18 -0.83 -0.91
CA LYS A 135 -19.28 -2.29 -1.12
C LYS A 135 -18.85 -3.11 0.11
N GLY A 136 -18.53 -2.46 1.23
CA GLY A 136 -18.19 -3.10 2.50
C GLY A 136 -16.73 -3.52 2.64
N PHE A 137 -15.84 -3.02 1.78
CA PHE A 137 -14.41 -3.24 1.94
C PHE A 137 -13.82 -2.37 3.05
N ASP A 138 -12.81 -2.91 3.74
CA ASP A 138 -11.83 -2.10 4.43
C ASP A 138 -10.81 -1.62 3.40
N VAL A 139 -10.51 -0.31 3.34
CA VAL A 139 -9.72 0.27 2.26
C VAL A 139 -8.47 0.93 2.80
N PHE A 140 -7.30 0.41 2.38
CA PHE A 140 -6.01 1.05 2.55
C PHE A 140 -5.67 1.81 1.28
N TYR A 141 -5.06 2.98 1.45
CA TYR A 141 -4.70 3.82 0.32
C TYR A 141 -3.20 4.10 0.30
N ASP A 142 -2.55 3.55 -0.73
CA ASP A 142 -1.14 3.77 -1.00
C ASP A 142 -0.95 5.10 -1.74
N LEU A 143 -0.36 6.07 -1.06
CA LEU A 143 0.01 7.36 -1.65
C LEU A 143 1.30 7.17 -2.48
N GLU A 144 1.15 6.69 -3.70
CA GLU A 144 2.27 6.32 -4.56
C GLU A 144 3.15 7.54 -4.88
N HIS A 145 4.48 7.39 -4.74
CA HIS A 145 5.48 8.47 -4.83
C HIS A 145 5.23 9.63 -3.85
N PHE A 146 4.73 9.33 -2.64
CA PHE A 146 4.41 10.38 -1.68
C PHE A 146 5.61 11.25 -1.34
N PHE A 147 6.76 10.64 -1.07
CA PHE A 147 7.96 11.38 -0.66
C PHE A 147 8.48 12.28 -1.78
N ASP A 148 8.48 11.82 -3.04
CA ASP A 148 8.83 12.65 -4.19
C ASP A 148 7.81 13.77 -4.39
N GLY A 149 6.52 13.45 -4.32
CA GLY A 149 5.43 14.40 -4.41
C GLY A 149 5.53 15.48 -3.33
N PHE A 150 5.80 15.07 -2.09
CA PHE A 150 5.95 15.99 -0.96
C PHE A 150 7.14 16.95 -1.13
N LYS A 151 8.28 16.45 -1.64
CA LYS A 151 9.46 17.28 -1.94
C LYS A 151 9.21 18.25 -3.09
N HIS A 152 8.39 17.87 -4.08
CA HIS A 152 8.08 18.67 -5.26
C HIS A 152 6.93 19.67 -5.02
N ASP A 153 5.80 19.21 -4.51
CA ASP A 153 4.62 20.01 -4.13
C ASP A 153 3.95 19.43 -2.89
N LYS A 154 4.44 19.86 -1.73
CA LYS A 154 3.93 19.47 -0.42
C LYS A 154 2.42 19.67 -0.29
N LYS A 155 1.91 20.79 -0.83
CA LYS A 155 0.47 21.14 -0.70
C LYS A 155 -0.38 20.09 -1.40
N TYR A 156 -0.01 19.69 -2.60
CA TYR A 156 -0.74 18.70 -3.37
C TYR A 156 -0.64 17.30 -2.75
N ALA A 157 0.56 16.88 -2.33
CA ALA A 157 0.73 15.58 -1.67
C ALA A 157 -0.13 15.46 -0.40
N LEU A 158 -0.17 16.50 0.43
CA LEU A 158 -1.01 16.55 1.62
C LEU A 158 -2.51 16.64 1.28
N GLU A 159 -2.87 17.22 0.15
CA GLU A 159 -4.25 17.24 -0.32
C GLU A 159 -4.73 15.86 -0.76
N CYS A 160 -3.89 15.07 -1.46
CA CYS A 160 -4.19 13.67 -1.76
C CYS A 160 -4.46 12.86 -0.48
N LEU A 161 -3.60 13.02 0.52
CA LEU A 161 -3.76 12.38 1.84
C LEU A 161 -5.10 12.78 2.49
N ARG A 162 -5.43 14.06 2.50
CA ARG A 162 -6.66 14.60 3.09
C ARG A 162 -7.90 14.06 2.39
N VAL A 163 -7.89 14.02 1.07
CA VAL A 163 -9.01 13.50 0.25
C VAL A 163 -9.22 12.02 0.53
N ALA A 164 -8.15 11.22 0.56
CA ALA A 164 -8.24 9.78 0.87
C ALA A 164 -8.78 9.52 2.29
N ALA A 165 -8.32 10.28 3.28
CA ALA A 165 -8.85 10.22 4.65
C ALA A 165 -10.36 10.53 4.70
N ASN A 166 -10.78 11.62 4.05
CA ASN A 166 -12.18 12.05 4.03
C ASN A 166 -13.09 11.10 3.24
N ALA A 167 -12.54 10.39 2.25
CA ALA A 167 -13.25 9.36 1.51
C ALA A 167 -13.48 8.09 2.34
N GLY A 168 -12.76 7.93 3.46
CA GLY A 168 -12.95 6.84 4.41
C GLY A 168 -11.90 5.74 4.34
N ALA A 169 -10.72 6.00 3.78
CA ALA A 169 -9.60 5.09 3.93
C ALA A 169 -9.30 4.82 5.42
N SER A 170 -9.04 3.58 5.78
CA SER A 170 -8.72 3.18 7.16
C SER A 170 -7.22 3.24 7.46
N CYS A 171 -6.38 3.17 6.42
CA CYS A 171 -4.96 3.42 6.51
C CYS A 171 -4.47 4.25 5.32
N LEU A 172 -3.57 5.19 5.57
CA LEU A 172 -2.92 6.05 4.59
C LEU A 172 -1.44 5.69 4.54
N VAL A 173 -1.02 5.04 3.48
CA VAL A 173 0.34 4.50 3.36
C VAL A 173 1.22 5.47 2.60
N LEU A 174 2.26 5.97 3.26
CA LEU A 174 3.25 6.85 2.64
C LEU A 174 4.27 6.01 1.88
N CYS A 175 4.34 6.14 0.54
CA CYS A 175 5.19 5.31 -0.29
C CYS A 175 6.44 6.07 -0.76
N ASP A 176 7.62 5.54 -0.44
CA ASP A 176 8.88 5.89 -1.10
C ASP A 176 9.10 4.96 -2.30
N THR A 177 8.34 5.19 -3.36
CA THR A 177 8.29 4.33 -4.54
C THR A 177 9.61 4.30 -5.31
N ASN A 178 10.38 5.40 -5.28
CA ASN A 178 11.72 5.46 -5.86
C ASN A 178 12.81 4.93 -4.91
N GLY A 179 12.51 4.69 -3.64
CA GLY A 179 13.48 4.18 -2.67
C GLY A 179 14.67 5.12 -2.41
N GLY A 180 14.48 6.40 -2.66
CA GLY A 180 15.57 7.39 -2.63
C GLY A 180 15.67 8.22 -1.36
N CYS A 181 14.77 8.04 -0.38
CA CYS A 181 14.76 8.83 0.82
C CYS A 181 15.87 8.44 1.81
N LEU A 182 16.49 9.45 2.42
CA LEU A 182 17.39 9.28 3.54
C LEU A 182 16.61 9.29 4.87
N PRO A 183 17.13 8.68 5.96
CA PRO A 183 16.42 8.59 7.23
C PRO A 183 16.02 9.94 7.85
N ASP A 184 16.80 10.97 7.68
CA ASP A 184 16.49 12.32 8.16
C ASP A 184 15.37 12.98 7.34
N GLU A 185 15.30 12.73 6.03
CA GLU A 185 14.18 13.17 5.18
C GLU A 185 12.89 12.49 5.60
N VAL A 186 12.92 11.16 5.83
CA VAL A 186 11.74 10.41 6.32
C VAL A 186 11.27 10.96 7.65
N ARG A 187 12.19 11.17 8.59
CA ARG A 187 11.86 11.76 9.90
C ARG A 187 11.18 13.12 9.75
N LYS A 188 11.72 13.99 8.93
CA LYS A 188 11.17 15.33 8.68
C LYS A 188 9.77 15.24 8.05
N ILE A 189 9.63 14.49 6.95
CA ILE A 189 8.39 14.40 6.19
C ILE A 189 7.26 13.77 7.02
N VAL A 190 7.53 12.65 7.71
CA VAL A 190 6.53 11.98 8.56
C VAL A 190 6.13 12.87 9.74
N SER A 191 7.05 13.61 10.34
CA SER A 191 6.72 14.59 11.40
C SER A 191 5.77 15.68 10.88
N GLU A 192 6.05 16.24 9.70
CA GLU A 192 5.19 17.25 9.09
C GLU A 192 3.81 16.70 8.68
N VAL A 193 3.73 15.45 8.24
CA VAL A 193 2.46 14.74 7.98
C VAL A 193 1.66 14.59 9.27
N ASN A 194 2.29 14.17 10.36
CA ASN A 194 1.63 14.03 11.67
C ASN A 194 1.06 15.39 12.17
N GLU A 195 1.82 16.47 12.02
CA GLU A 195 1.35 17.81 12.35
C GLU A 195 0.15 18.23 11.50
N PHE A 196 0.22 17.97 10.19
CA PHE A 196 -0.89 18.24 9.27
C PHE A 196 -2.14 17.44 9.64
N MET A 197 -2.01 16.15 9.91
CA MET A 197 -3.13 15.30 10.33
C MET A 197 -3.74 15.79 11.64
N LYS A 198 -2.92 16.12 12.63
CA LYS A 198 -3.39 16.69 13.92
C LYS A 198 -4.14 18.00 13.71
N LYS A 199 -3.61 18.92 12.93
CA LYS A 199 -4.23 20.22 12.62
C LYS A 199 -5.58 20.05 11.92
N ASN A 200 -5.71 19.07 11.02
CA ASN A 200 -6.91 18.80 10.25
C ASN A 200 -7.85 17.77 10.92
N LYS A 201 -7.54 17.33 12.14
CA LYS A 201 -8.32 16.33 12.91
C LYS A 201 -8.50 15.00 12.18
N ILE A 202 -7.54 14.61 11.34
CA ILE A 202 -7.51 13.33 10.65
C ILE A 202 -7.04 12.28 11.66
N LYS A 203 -7.87 11.24 11.88
CA LYS A 203 -7.58 10.15 12.83
C LYS A 203 -7.25 8.82 12.14
N THR A 204 -7.19 8.83 10.83
CA THR A 204 -6.84 7.66 10.01
C THR A 204 -5.44 7.16 10.37
N GLU A 205 -5.25 5.84 10.41
CA GLU A 205 -3.94 5.24 10.68
C GLU A 205 -2.94 5.58 9.58
N LEU A 206 -1.67 5.77 9.95
CA LEU A 206 -0.58 5.90 8.99
C LEU A 206 0.13 4.56 8.80
N GLY A 207 0.38 4.24 7.53
CA GLY A 207 1.26 3.18 7.09
C GLY A 207 2.50 3.71 6.38
N ILE A 208 3.46 2.82 6.11
CA ILE A 208 4.69 3.10 5.39
C ILE A 208 5.04 1.97 4.44
N HIS A 209 5.48 2.32 3.23
CA HIS A 209 5.98 1.41 2.21
C HIS A 209 7.27 1.98 1.61
N MET A 210 8.39 1.29 1.80
CA MET A 210 9.72 1.81 1.45
C MET A 210 10.44 0.87 0.50
N HIS A 211 10.76 1.35 -0.72
CA HIS A 211 11.70 0.67 -1.60
C HIS A 211 13.15 0.93 -1.16
N ASN A 212 14.07 0.06 -1.59
CA ASN A 212 15.43 -0.06 -1.04
C ASN A 212 16.53 0.40 -1.99
N ASP A 213 16.23 1.26 -2.96
CA ASP A 213 17.20 1.70 -3.97
C ASP A 213 18.40 2.45 -3.37
N SER A 214 18.18 3.19 -2.30
CA SER A 214 19.24 3.84 -1.52
C SER A 214 19.86 2.95 -0.41
N GLY A 215 19.34 1.73 -0.20
CA GLY A 215 19.80 0.83 0.86
C GLY A 215 19.25 1.14 2.26
N PHE A 216 18.28 2.06 2.38
CA PHE A 216 17.76 2.50 3.68
C PHE A 216 16.33 2.06 4.00
N ALA A 217 15.67 1.23 3.18
CA ALA A 217 14.26 0.92 3.34
C ALA A 217 13.89 0.43 4.76
N THR A 218 14.63 -0.54 5.30
CA THR A 218 14.38 -1.08 6.65
C THR A 218 14.65 -0.02 7.73
N ALA A 219 15.73 0.75 7.61
CA ALA A 219 16.04 1.84 8.54
C ALA A 219 14.99 2.96 8.49
N ASN A 220 14.54 3.33 7.29
CA ASN A 220 13.50 4.33 7.06
C ASN A 220 12.16 3.89 7.66
N THR A 221 11.80 2.62 7.47
CA THR A 221 10.58 2.05 8.08
C THR A 221 10.67 2.10 9.61
N PHE A 222 11.82 1.77 10.17
CA PHE A 222 12.05 1.83 11.61
C PHE A 222 11.96 3.28 12.15
N GLU A 223 12.54 4.27 11.44
CA GLU A 223 12.38 5.68 11.81
C GLU A 223 10.91 6.13 11.78
N ALA A 224 10.13 5.67 10.78
CA ALA A 224 8.70 5.98 10.72
C ALA A 224 7.91 5.40 11.91
N VAL A 225 8.25 4.19 12.37
CA VAL A 225 7.65 3.59 13.59
C VAL A 225 7.87 4.47 14.82
N LYS A 226 9.06 5.02 15.00
CA LYS A 226 9.36 5.95 16.13
C LYS A 226 8.48 7.20 16.10
N LEU A 227 7.96 7.56 14.94
CA LEU A 227 7.10 8.71 14.73
C LEU A 227 5.60 8.38 14.77
N GLY A 228 5.25 7.14 15.13
CA GLY A 228 3.87 6.74 15.32
C GLY A 228 3.19 6.11 14.08
N VAL A 229 3.95 5.79 13.04
CA VAL A 229 3.43 4.97 11.93
C VAL A 229 3.19 3.56 12.44
N ALA A 230 1.99 3.02 12.18
CA ALA A 230 1.53 1.78 12.78
C ALA A 230 1.44 0.61 11.79
N GLN A 231 1.13 0.83 10.51
CA GLN A 231 1.11 -0.22 9.49
C GLN A 231 2.41 -0.24 8.70
N LEU A 232 3.05 -1.40 8.60
CA LEU A 232 4.32 -1.59 7.90
C LEU A 232 4.12 -2.55 6.74
N GLN A 233 4.29 -2.05 5.50
CA GLN A 233 4.27 -2.88 4.30
C GLN A 233 5.68 -3.39 4.03
N LEU A 234 5.83 -4.71 4.05
CA LEU A 234 7.11 -5.41 4.04
C LEU A 234 7.10 -6.58 3.06
N THR A 235 8.28 -7.06 2.69
CA THR A 235 8.42 -8.33 1.98
C THR A 235 9.40 -9.24 2.72
N VAL A 236 9.20 -10.56 2.62
CA VAL A 236 10.14 -11.55 3.13
C VAL A 236 11.48 -11.38 2.41
N ASN A 237 12.58 -11.24 3.16
CA ASN A 237 13.93 -10.97 2.65
C ASN A 237 14.06 -9.73 1.76
N GLY A 238 13.11 -8.80 1.83
CA GLY A 238 13.11 -7.59 1.01
C GLY A 238 12.89 -7.83 -0.50
N PHE A 239 12.36 -8.97 -0.91
CA PHE A 239 12.15 -9.29 -2.33
C PHE A 239 11.16 -8.35 -3.00
N VAL A 240 11.61 -7.60 -4.01
CA VAL A 240 10.81 -6.81 -4.95
C VAL A 240 11.65 -6.54 -6.20
N GLU A 241 11.12 -5.78 -7.15
CA GLU A 241 11.90 -5.25 -8.27
C GLU A 241 13.09 -4.38 -7.82
N ARG A 242 14.04 -4.13 -8.72
CA ARG A 242 15.23 -3.30 -8.51
C ARG A 242 16.08 -3.76 -7.31
N SER A 243 16.10 -2.97 -6.22
CA SER A 243 16.90 -3.21 -5.02
C SER A 243 16.11 -3.77 -3.84
N GLY A 244 14.81 -4.01 -4.02
CA GLY A 244 13.95 -4.59 -2.98
C GLY A 244 13.15 -3.57 -2.18
N ASN A 245 12.54 -4.06 -1.09
CA ASN A 245 11.75 -3.30 -0.11
C ASN A 245 12.34 -3.41 1.30
N ALA A 246 11.66 -2.80 2.26
CA ALA A 246 11.93 -3.04 3.66
C ALA A 246 11.75 -4.53 3.99
N ASP A 247 12.77 -5.12 4.59
CA ASP A 247 12.85 -6.55 4.86
C ASP A 247 12.14 -6.91 6.16
N LEU A 248 11.11 -7.75 6.05
CA LEU A 248 10.36 -8.31 7.17
C LEU A 248 11.27 -9.06 8.14
N CYS A 249 12.21 -9.86 7.62
CA CYS A 249 13.11 -10.69 8.42
C CYS A 249 14.13 -9.88 9.23
N LEU A 250 14.45 -8.66 8.78
CA LEU A 250 15.33 -7.76 9.52
C LEU A 250 14.54 -6.85 10.47
N LEU A 251 13.39 -6.36 10.02
CA LEU A 251 12.64 -5.35 10.77
C LEU A 251 11.96 -5.93 12.03
N ILE A 252 11.32 -7.11 11.93
CA ILE A 252 10.62 -7.70 13.07
C ILE A 252 11.55 -7.96 14.26
N PRO A 253 12.72 -8.62 14.10
CA PRO A 253 13.67 -8.76 15.21
C PRO A 253 14.11 -7.41 15.78
N ALA A 254 14.38 -6.41 14.93
CA ALA A 254 14.76 -5.08 15.40
C ALA A 254 13.67 -4.41 16.25
N LEU A 255 12.39 -4.61 15.91
CA LEU A 255 11.26 -4.08 16.69
C LEU A 255 11.08 -4.78 18.04
N ILE A 256 11.48 -6.05 18.16
CA ILE A 256 11.38 -6.84 19.41
C ILE A 256 12.54 -6.49 20.37
N LEU A 257 13.72 -6.17 19.83
CA LEU A 257 14.95 -5.95 20.62
C LEU A 257 15.07 -4.53 21.19
N ILE A 258 14.22 -3.60 20.80
CA ILE A 258 14.24 -2.21 21.24
C ILE A 258 12.97 -1.85 22.00
#